data_4dda91a386439809aa16741719cc7f26
#
_entry.id   4dda91a386439809aa16741719cc7f26
#
_cell.length_a   1.000
_cell.length_b   1.000
_cell.length_c   1.000
_cell.angle_alpha   90.00
_cell.angle_beta   90.00
_cell.angle_gamma   90.00
#
_symmetry.space_group_name_H-M   'P 1'
#
loop_
_entity.id
_entity.type
_entity.pdbx_description
1 polymer ?
#
loop_
_entity_poly.entity_id
_entity_poly.type
_entity_poly.pdbx_seq_one_letter_code
_entity_poly.pdbx_strand_id
1 'polypeptide(L)'
;MAKFDYIIMNPPYDGNLHLDILNYIMDDGDKIVNISPVHWIQDKLNKRTLNKYIGIANKIEDLEIIPYDKSNVLFDIATHDLGISTIGKGGYDYLKLSALDSISQKIKNKVKISFEDISTIEGTKTVPSGVVGMISSHYGNFNLWVNDSYELFSSIRFTCGNKFISFKTEEERRNCFDYLQTKLMRYYAKQIRQSRRVAWKYVPVLDWSKHWSDEDLYTYFGITEDEINSL
;
A
#
# COMPACT_ATOMS: atom_id res chain seq x y z
N MET A 1 39.75 1.80 12.40
CA MET A 1 39.47 2.73 11.25
C MET A 1 39.11 4.09 11.85
N ALA A 2 39.39 5.18 11.14
CA ALA A 2 38.92 6.50 11.55
C ALA A 2 37.38 6.50 11.40
N LYS A 3 36.68 6.87 12.45
CA LYS A 3 35.25 7.04 12.47
C LYS A 3 34.89 8.45 12.03
N PHE A 4 33.84 8.58 11.21
CA PHE A 4 33.35 9.89 10.78
C PHE A 4 32.36 10.44 11.81
N ASP A 5 32.37 11.76 12.05
CA ASP A 5 31.32 12.39 12.86
C ASP A 5 29.96 12.32 12.14
N TYR A 6 29.98 12.55 10.81
CA TYR A 6 28.77 12.50 9.97
C TYR A 6 29.04 11.81 8.64
N ILE A 7 28.05 11.03 8.19
CA ILE A 7 27.97 10.49 6.83
C ILE A 7 26.65 10.98 6.22
N ILE A 8 26.72 11.59 5.03
CA ILE A 8 25.52 11.98 4.28
C ILE A 8 25.45 11.12 3.03
N MET A 9 24.29 10.48 2.78
CA MET A 9 24.16 9.56 1.66
C MET A 9 22.80 9.66 0.96
N ASN A 10 22.85 9.45 -0.35
CA ASN A 10 21.71 9.20 -1.21
C ASN A 10 22.07 7.98 -2.09
N PRO A 11 21.90 6.77 -1.58
CA PRO A 11 22.33 5.56 -2.28
C PRO A 11 21.39 5.21 -3.44
N PRO A 12 21.83 4.38 -4.41
CA PRO A 12 20.98 3.91 -5.47
C PRO A 12 19.81 3.06 -4.94
N TYR A 13 18.61 3.22 -5.55
CA TYR A 13 17.36 2.59 -5.11
C TYR A 13 17.01 1.32 -5.90
N ASP A 14 18.00 0.50 -6.21
CA ASP A 14 17.78 -0.78 -6.86
C ASP A 14 17.47 -1.87 -5.82
N GLY A 15 16.24 -2.33 -5.80
CA GLY A 15 15.76 -3.30 -4.81
C GLY A 15 15.99 -2.82 -3.37
N ASN A 16 16.78 -3.58 -2.60
CA ASN A 16 17.15 -3.23 -1.23
C ASN A 16 18.61 -2.72 -1.11
N LEU A 17 19.27 -2.40 -2.21
CA LEU A 17 20.69 -2.03 -2.22
C LEU A 17 20.97 -0.83 -1.29
N HIS A 18 20.07 0.14 -1.24
CA HIS A 18 20.18 1.29 -0.32
C HIS A 18 20.24 0.86 1.16
N LEU A 19 19.50 -0.19 1.53
CA LEU A 19 19.53 -0.73 2.91
C LEU A 19 20.76 -1.59 3.17
N ASP A 20 21.22 -2.35 2.17
CA ASP A 20 22.45 -3.14 2.28
C ASP A 20 23.66 -2.21 2.44
N ILE A 21 23.74 -1.11 1.67
CA ILE A 21 24.80 -0.09 1.81
C ILE A 21 24.74 0.55 3.20
N LEU A 22 23.54 1.02 3.62
CA LEU A 22 23.37 1.64 4.92
C LEU A 22 23.77 0.69 6.07
N ASN A 23 23.35 -0.59 5.98
CA ASN A 23 23.72 -1.60 6.97
C ASN A 23 25.23 -1.86 7.02
N TYR A 24 25.94 -1.75 5.88
CA TYR A 24 27.37 -1.94 5.80
C TYR A 24 28.16 -0.80 6.46
N ILE A 25 27.73 0.46 6.28
CA ILE A 25 28.45 1.65 6.78
C ILE A 25 27.94 2.15 8.14
N MET A 26 26.95 1.47 8.71
CA MET A 26 26.20 1.93 9.90
C MET A 26 27.11 2.20 11.13
N ASP A 27 28.25 1.54 11.21
CA ASP A 27 29.21 1.68 12.31
C ASP A 27 30.41 2.57 11.96
N ASP A 28 30.51 3.11 10.72
CA ASP A 28 31.60 3.96 10.28
C ASP A 28 31.43 5.44 10.65
N GLY A 29 30.24 5.85 11.07
CA GLY A 29 29.94 7.22 11.49
C GLY A 29 29.18 7.28 12.82
N ASP A 30 29.28 8.44 13.50
CA ASP A 30 28.48 8.68 14.70
C ASP A 30 27.03 8.99 14.35
N LYS A 31 26.81 9.68 13.22
CA LYS A 31 25.50 9.94 12.65
C LYS A 31 25.51 9.76 11.13
N ILE A 32 24.46 9.18 10.61
CA ILE A 32 24.27 9.03 9.17
C ILE A 32 22.95 9.70 8.79
N VAL A 33 23.00 10.67 7.88
CA VAL A 33 21.82 11.29 7.26
C VAL A 33 21.62 10.61 5.91
N ASN A 34 20.49 9.92 5.75
CA ASN A 34 20.20 9.12 4.59
C ASN A 34 18.88 9.53 3.95
N ILE A 35 18.88 9.69 2.62
CA ILE A 35 17.66 9.87 1.83
C ILE A 35 17.42 8.57 1.06
N SER A 36 16.28 7.92 1.31
CA SER A 36 15.96 6.66 0.63
C SER A 36 14.46 6.34 0.69
N PRO A 37 13.97 5.39 -0.15
CA PRO A 37 12.61 4.90 -0.05
C PRO A 37 12.29 4.34 1.34
N VAL A 38 11.10 4.68 1.88
CA VAL A 38 10.68 4.27 3.24
C VAL A 38 9.63 3.16 3.25
N HIS A 39 9.27 2.63 2.10
CA HIS A 39 8.23 1.59 2.02
C HIS A 39 8.54 0.35 2.87
N TRP A 40 9.82 0.03 3.09
CA TRP A 40 10.25 -1.11 3.90
C TRP A 40 9.86 -0.97 5.38
N ILE A 41 9.79 0.25 5.90
CA ILE A 41 9.37 0.54 7.28
C ILE A 41 7.87 0.85 7.38
N GLN A 42 7.25 1.31 6.28
CA GLN A 42 5.83 1.60 6.20
C GLN A 42 4.96 0.39 5.85
N ASP A 43 5.55 -0.74 5.43
CA ASP A 43 4.76 -1.93 5.06
C ASP A 43 4.13 -2.56 6.31
N LYS A 44 2.85 -2.25 6.49
CA LYS A 44 2.05 -2.68 7.64
C LYS A 44 1.64 -4.16 7.58
N LEU A 45 1.79 -4.78 6.43
CA LEU A 45 1.28 -6.13 6.15
C LEU A 45 2.40 -7.17 6.03
N ASN A 46 3.52 -6.78 5.43
CA ASN A 46 4.64 -7.67 5.19
C ASN A 46 5.92 -7.09 5.79
N LYS A 47 6.24 -7.54 6.97
CA LYS A 47 7.41 -7.06 7.72
C LYS A 47 8.72 -7.75 7.36
N ARG A 48 8.77 -8.52 6.25
CA ARG A 48 9.97 -9.27 5.88
C ARG A 48 11.19 -8.37 5.73
N THR A 49 11.05 -7.26 5.00
CA THR A 49 12.15 -6.31 4.79
C THR A 49 12.49 -5.57 6.08
N LEU A 50 11.49 -5.11 6.84
CA LEU A 50 11.71 -4.49 8.15
C LEU A 50 12.48 -5.43 9.08
N ASN A 51 12.07 -6.68 9.18
CA ASN A 51 12.73 -7.67 10.04
C ASN A 51 14.18 -7.95 9.61
N LYS A 52 14.46 -7.97 8.29
CA LYS A 52 15.84 -8.12 7.77
C LYS A 52 16.72 -6.96 8.19
N TYR A 53 16.20 -5.73 8.22
CA TYR A 53 16.96 -4.52 8.51
C TYR A 53 16.56 -3.88 9.86
N ILE A 54 16.12 -4.69 10.81
CA ILE A 54 15.67 -4.22 12.13
C ILE A 54 16.77 -3.46 12.88
N GLY A 55 18.05 -3.80 12.64
CA GLY A 55 19.20 -3.08 13.20
C GLY A 55 19.23 -1.62 12.76
N ILE A 56 18.90 -1.33 11.50
CA ILE A 56 18.79 0.04 10.98
C ILE A 56 17.62 0.76 11.65
N ALA A 57 16.43 0.09 11.66
CA ALA A 57 15.22 0.68 12.23
C ALA A 57 15.41 1.09 13.70
N ASN A 58 16.08 0.26 14.49
CA ASN A 58 16.38 0.52 15.91
C ASN A 58 17.35 1.68 16.11
N LYS A 59 18.15 2.04 15.12
CA LYS A 59 19.11 3.17 15.18
C LYS A 59 18.55 4.47 14.60
N ILE A 60 17.32 4.50 14.11
CA ILE A 60 16.69 5.75 13.64
C ILE A 60 16.47 6.67 14.85
N GLU A 61 17.02 7.87 14.79
CA GLU A 61 16.79 8.95 15.75
C GLU A 61 15.63 9.83 15.30
N ASP A 62 15.57 10.11 13.98
CA ASP A 62 14.56 10.95 13.35
C ASP A 62 14.26 10.47 11.94
N LEU A 63 13.01 10.69 11.49
CA LEU A 63 12.54 10.32 10.16
C LEU A 63 11.50 11.32 9.68
N GLU A 64 11.86 12.11 8.69
CA GLU A 64 10.94 12.92 7.92
C GLU A 64 10.49 12.15 6.66
N ILE A 65 9.18 12.03 6.46
CA ILE A 65 8.62 11.36 5.29
C ILE A 65 8.21 12.42 4.26
N ILE A 66 8.78 12.31 3.07
CA ILE A 66 8.41 13.08 1.89
C ILE A 66 7.43 12.24 1.07
N PRO A 67 6.14 12.59 1.04
CA PRO A 67 5.14 11.85 0.27
C PRO A 67 5.49 11.81 -1.21
N TYR A 68 5.02 10.78 -1.89
CA TYR A 68 5.30 10.51 -3.30
C TYR A 68 5.07 11.72 -4.22
N ASP A 69 3.96 12.42 -4.06
CA ASP A 69 3.60 13.59 -4.88
C ASP A 69 4.64 14.71 -4.79
N LYS A 70 5.21 14.92 -3.60
CA LYS A 70 6.32 15.86 -3.36
C LYS A 70 7.66 15.29 -3.82
N SER A 71 7.94 14.03 -3.52
CA SER A 71 9.22 13.41 -3.90
C SER A 71 9.39 13.32 -5.42
N ASN A 72 8.29 13.09 -6.15
CA ASN A 72 8.30 13.09 -7.61
C ASN A 72 8.67 14.45 -8.20
N VAL A 73 8.17 15.54 -7.61
CA VAL A 73 8.52 16.90 -8.06
C VAL A 73 9.97 17.27 -7.74
N LEU A 74 10.45 16.86 -6.54
CA LEU A 74 11.78 17.24 -6.07
C LEU A 74 12.92 16.44 -6.71
N PHE A 75 12.68 15.16 -7.00
CA PHE A 75 13.73 14.21 -7.37
C PHE A 75 13.48 13.49 -8.70
N ASP A 76 12.39 13.80 -9.41
CA ASP A 76 11.95 13.06 -10.62
C ASP A 76 11.89 11.54 -10.41
N ILE A 77 11.53 11.11 -9.19
CA ILE A 77 11.47 9.72 -8.78
C ILE A 77 10.02 9.27 -8.77
N ALA A 78 9.65 8.51 -9.75
CA ALA A 78 8.26 8.18 -10.05
C ALA A 78 7.61 7.11 -9.15
N THR A 79 8.17 6.66 -8.01
CA THR A 79 7.67 5.39 -7.49
C THR A 79 7.41 5.26 -5.99
N HIS A 80 7.97 6.09 -5.12
CA HIS A 80 7.94 5.83 -3.66
C HIS A 80 7.87 7.11 -2.82
N ASP A 81 7.28 6.98 -1.63
CA ASP A 81 7.57 7.94 -0.57
C ASP A 81 9.06 7.83 -0.22
N LEU A 82 9.72 8.97 -0.06
CA LEU A 82 11.09 9.02 0.41
C LEU A 82 11.13 9.38 1.90
N GLY A 83 12.20 9.03 2.56
CA GLY A 83 12.49 9.45 3.92
C GLY A 83 13.85 10.07 4.03
N ILE A 84 13.93 11.19 4.76
CA ILE A 84 15.18 11.71 5.28
C ILE A 84 15.30 11.14 6.69
N SER A 85 16.21 10.19 6.87
CA SER A 85 16.43 9.55 8.16
C SER A 85 17.77 9.92 8.76
N THR A 86 17.77 10.21 10.07
CA THR A 86 19.00 10.30 10.86
C THR A 86 19.18 8.99 11.62
N ILE A 87 20.28 8.30 11.35
CA ILE A 87 20.66 7.03 11.98
C ILE A 87 21.76 7.31 13.00
N GLY A 88 21.62 6.83 14.22
CA GLY A 88 22.59 7.02 15.30
C GLY A 88 22.21 6.18 16.53
N LYS A 89 21.76 6.83 17.59
CA LYS A 89 21.46 6.19 18.88
C LYS A 89 20.09 5.51 18.94
N GLY A 90 19.20 5.79 17.97
CA GLY A 90 17.83 5.32 17.99
C GLY A 90 16.88 6.21 18.81
N GLY A 91 15.67 5.73 19.04
CA GLY A 91 14.63 6.41 19.80
C GLY A 91 13.40 6.80 18.99
N TYR A 92 13.45 6.68 17.67
CA TYR A 92 12.28 6.92 16.82
C TYR A 92 11.28 5.75 16.92
N ASP A 93 10.02 6.06 17.15
CA ASP A 93 8.95 5.06 17.24
C ASP A 93 8.45 4.65 15.83
N TYR A 94 9.28 3.90 15.11
CA TYR A 94 8.95 3.40 13.78
C TYR A 94 7.81 2.36 13.79
N LEU A 95 7.48 1.79 14.94
CA LEU A 95 6.40 0.80 15.06
C LEU A 95 5.04 1.42 14.70
N LYS A 96 4.84 2.71 14.96
CA LYS A 96 3.64 3.46 14.55
C LYS A 96 3.46 3.45 13.03
N LEU A 97 4.54 3.50 12.26
CA LEU A 97 4.49 3.47 10.80
C LEU A 97 4.18 2.07 10.26
N SER A 98 4.63 1.03 10.97
CA SER A 98 4.54 -0.36 10.55
C SER A 98 3.35 -1.12 11.14
N ALA A 99 2.52 -0.48 11.95
CA ALA A 99 1.32 -1.09 12.54
C ALA A 99 0.06 -0.71 11.77
N LEU A 100 -0.86 -1.68 11.62
CA LEU A 100 -2.23 -1.36 11.24
C LEU A 100 -2.94 -0.73 12.44
N ASP A 101 -3.72 0.31 12.17
CA ASP A 101 -4.64 0.88 13.16
C ASP A 101 -5.79 -0.08 13.49
N SER A 102 -6.57 0.28 14.53
CA SER A 102 -7.70 -0.53 15.01
C SER A 102 -8.73 -0.81 13.91
N ILE A 103 -9.11 0.21 13.15
CA ILE A 103 -10.09 0.11 12.07
C ILE A 103 -9.62 -0.90 11.02
N SER A 104 -8.40 -0.71 10.53
CA SER A 104 -7.81 -1.57 9.51
C SER A 104 -7.62 -3.01 10.00
N GLN A 105 -7.30 -3.20 11.27
CA GLN A 105 -7.20 -4.52 11.88
C GLN A 105 -8.56 -5.23 11.94
N LYS A 106 -9.65 -4.52 12.28
CA LYS A 106 -11.01 -5.05 12.27
C LYS A 106 -11.43 -5.51 10.89
N ILE A 107 -11.18 -4.69 9.85
CA ILE A 107 -11.49 -5.04 8.47
C ILE A 107 -10.69 -6.27 8.04
N LYS A 108 -9.38 -6.25 8.25
CA LYS A 108 -8.49 -7.36 7.91
C LYS A 108 -8.91 -8.68 8.55
N ASN A 109 -9.32 -8.65 9.81
CA ASN A 109 -9.73 -9.85 10.55
C ASN A 109 -11.05 -10.46 10.05
N LYS A 110 -11.85 -9.70 9.30
CA LYS A 110 -13.11 -10.17 8.69
C LYS A 110 -12.91 -10.75 7.27
N VAL A 111 -11.70 -10.70 6.72
CA VAL A 111 -11.42 -11.26 5.39
C VAL A 111 -11.51 -12.78 5.46
N LYS A 112 -12.57 -13.34 4.94
CA LYS A 112 -12.75 -14.79 4.74
C LYS A 112 -12.41 -15.18 3.31
N ILE A 113 -12.87 -14.39 2.36
CA ILE A 113 -12.58 -14.47 0.93
C ILE A 113 -12.11 -13.07 0.53
N SER A 114 -11.02 -13.01 -0.18
CA SER A 114 -10.43 -11.75 -0.64
C SER A 114 -10.67 -11.52 -2.14
N PHE A 115 -10.48 -10.29 -2.58
CA PHE A 115 -10.48 -9.98 -4.02
C PHE A 115 -9.41 -10.76 -4.80
N GLU A 116 -8.31 -11.13 -4.16
CA GLU A 116 -7.29 -11.96 -4.80
C GLU A 116 -7.79 -13.38 -5.07
N ASP A 117 -8.58 -13.94 -4.16
CA ASP A 117 -9.11 -15.32 -4.27
C ASP A 117 -10.12 -15.47 -5.41
N ILE A 118 -10.89 -14.42 -5.72
CA ILE A 118 -11.93 -14.44 -6.76
C ILE A 118 -11.49 -13.81 -8.07
N SER A 119 -10.29 -13.23 -8.11
CA SER A 119 -9.77 -12.59 -9.33
C SER A 119 -9.07 -13.60 -10.22
N THR A 120 -9.31 -13.49 -11.53
CA THR A 120 -8.55 -14.22 -12.55
C THR A 120 -7.45 -13.32 -13.11
N ILE A 121 -6.28 -13.91 -13.36
CA ILE A 121 -5.19 -13.24 -14.08
C ILE A 121 -5.34 -13.68 -15.53
N GLU A 122 -5.86 -12.79 -16.36
CA GLU A 122 -5.89 -13.04 -17.79
C GLU A 122 -4.55 -12.67 -18.42
N GLY A 123 -4.08 -13.53 -19.30
CA GLY A 123 -2.95 -13.19 -20.15
C GLY A 123 -3.26 -11.95 -20.99
N THR A 124 -2.27 -11.17 -21.25
CA THR A 124 -2.18 -9.76 -21.65
C THR A 124 -3.07 -9.23 -22.78
N LYS A 125 -4.06 -9.96 -23.32
CA LYS A 125 -4.79 -9.53 -24.54
C LYS A 125 -6.28 -9.83 -24.60
N THR A 126 -6.86 -10.51 -23.65
CA THR A 126 -8.30 -10.86 -23.71
C THR A 126 -9.03 -10.43 -22.45
N VAL A 127 -10.15 -9.73 -22.63
CA VAL A 127 -11.10 -9.44 -21.54
C VAL A 127 -12.01 -10.66 -21.44
N PRO A 128 -12.26 -11.20 -20.22
CA PRO A 128 -13.21 -12.28 -20.03
C PRO A 128 -14.61 -11.91 -20.57
N SER A 129 -15.35 -12.89 -21.07
CA SER A 129 -16.72 -12.68 -21.52
C SER A 129 -17.67 -12.50 -20.32
N GLY A 130 -18.74 -11.72 -20.51
CA GLY A 130 -19.78 -11.50 -19.49
C GLY A 130 -19.61 -10.19 -18.73
N VAL A 131 -20.27 -10.08 -17.58
CA VAL A 131 -20.18 -8.89 -16.72
C VAL A 131 -18.89 -8.98 -15.91
N VAL A 132 -17.91 -8.18 -16.28
CA VAL A 132 -16.59 -8.19 -15.65
C VAL A 132 -16.17 -6.80 -15.17
N GLY A 133 -15.33 -6.77 -14.17
CA GLY A 133 -14.65 -5.56 -13.70
C GLY A 133 -13.16 -5.81 -13.55
N MET A 134 -12.33 -4.90 -14.07
CA MET A 134 -10.89 -4.95 -13.87
C MET A 134 -10.53 -4.22 -12.58
N ILE A 135 -9.96 -4.96 -11.61
CA ILE A 135 -9.48 -4.35 -10.38
C ILE A 135 -8.09 -3.75 -10.57
N SER A 136 -7.94 -2.53 -10.13
CA SER A 136 -6.65 -1.87 -10.06
C SER A 136 -6.55 -1.03 -8.80
N SER A 137 -5.35 -0.68 -8.43
CA SER A 137 -5.10 0.22 -7.32
C SER A 137 -3.96 1.15 -7.65
N HIS A 138 -4.13 2.41 -7.25
CA HIS A 138 -3.11 3.43 -7.49
C HIS A 138 -3.06 4.37 -6.29
N TYR A 139 -1.88 4.49 -5.68
CA TYR A 139 -1.61 5.36 -4.50
C TYR A 139 -2.61 5.25 -3.36
N GLY A 140 -3.03 4.02 -3.03
CA GLY A 140 -3.96 3.78 -1.93
C GLY A 140 -5.42 4.05 -2.27
N ASN A 141 -5.77 4.11 -3.54
CA ASN A 141 -7.16 4.14 -3.99
C ASN A 141 -7.50 2.82 -4.67
N PHE A 142 -8.67 2.29 -4.38
CA PHE A 142 -9.24 1.19 -5.14
C PHE A 142 -9.90 1.72 -6.40
N ASN A 143 -9.68 1.02 -7.51
CA ASN A 143 -10.41 1.26 -8.74
C ASN A 143 -10.95 -0.07 -9.25
N LEU A 144 -12.21 -0.07 -9.63
CA LEU A 144 -12.84 -1.10 -10.44
C LEU A 144 -13.19 -0.43 -11.76
N TRP A 145 -12.46 -0.78 -12.80
CA TRP A 145 -12.76 -0.29 -14.15
C TRP A 145 -13.96 -1.03 -14.68
N VAL A 146 -15.04 -0.29 -14.82
CA VAL A 146 -16.34 -0.77 -15.29
C VAL A 146 -16.51 -0.23 -16.68
N ASN A 147 -16.15 -1.00 -17.69
CA ASN A 147 -16.39 -0.58 -19.07
C ASN A 147 -16.89 -1.74 -19.92
N ASP A 148 -17.84 -1.41 -20.76
CA ASP A 148 -18.48 -2.32 -21.68
C ASP A 148 -17.74 -2.41 -23.03
N SER A 149 -16.72 -1.58 -23.26
CA SER A 149 -15.96 -1.61 -24.50
C SER A 149 -14.56 -2.19 -24.31
N TYR A 150 -14.27 -3.22 -25.09
CA TYR A 150 -12.94 -3.81 -25.25
C TYR A 150 -11.86 -2.75 -25.55
N GLU A 151 -12.22 -1.69 -26.27
CA GLU A 151 -11.31 -0.63 -26.68
C GLU A 151 -10.74 0.16 -25.49
N LEU A 152 -11.50 0.38 -24.43
CA LEU A 152 -10.97 1.08 -23.25
C LEU A 152 -10.03 0.18 -22.43
N PHE A 153 -10.35 -1.08 -22.28
CA PHE A 153 -9.45 -2.04 -21.66
C PHE A 153 -8.19 -2.26 -22.50
N SER A 154 -8.28 -2.23 -23.84
CA SER A 154 -7.13 -2.36 -24.72
C SER A 154 -6.24 -1.13 -24.79
N SER A 155 -6.77 0.07 -24.54
CA SER A 155 -6.00 1.32 -24.51
C SER A 155 -5.24 1.53 -23.20
N ILE A 156 -5.68 0.92 -22.12
CA ILE A 156 -4.92 0.86 -20.87
C ILE A 156 -3.76 -0.10 -21.13
N ARG A 157 -2.52 0.39 -21.15
CA ARG A 157 -1.33 -0.45 -21.29
C ARG A 157 -1.34 -1.48 -20.20
N PHE A 158 -1.69 -2.70 -20.56
CA PHE A 158 -1.69 -3.86 -19.69
C PHE A 158 -0.23 -4.23 -19.35
N THR A 159 0.30 -3.59 -18.32
CA THR A 159 1.54 -4.06 -17.73
C THR A 159 1.24 -5.22 -16.82
N CYS A 160 1.66 -6.40 -17.19
CA CYS A 160 1.75 -7.63 -16.38
C CYS A 160 0.70 -7.78 -15.27
N GLY A 161 -0.33 -8.59 -15.49
CA GLY A 161 -1.17 -9.09 -14.42
C GLY A 161 -2.39 -8.24 -14.06
N ASN A 162 -3.17 -7.79 -15.06
CA ASN A 162 -4.51 -7.27 -14.77
C ASN A 162 -5.36 -8.39 -14.21
N LYS A 163 -6.02 -8.08 -13.11
CA LYS A 163 -6.92 -8.99 -12.44
C LYS A 163 -8.35 -8.60 -12.74
N PHE A 164 -9.16 -9.56 -13.15
CA PHE A 164 -10.58 -9.38 -13.43
C PHE A 164 -11.43 -10.12 -12.42
N ILE A 165 -12.58 -9.55 -12.13
CA ILE A 165 -13.63 -10.18 -11.34
C ILE A 165 -14.85 -10.33 -12.23
N SER A 166 -15.47 -11.50 -12.19
CA SER A 166 -16.73 -11.78 -12.87
C SER A 166 -17.91 -11.59 -11.91
N PHE A 167 -18.98 -10.98 -12.41
CA PHE A 167 -20.22 -10.72 -11.69
C PHE A 167 -21.37 -11.43 -12.41
N LYS A 168 -22.44 -11.73 -11.69
CA LYS A 168 -23.65 -12.33 -12.28
C LYS A 168 -24.48 -11.27 -13.01
N THR A 169 -24.51 -10.06 -12.50
CA THR A 169 -25.31 -8.95 -13.02
C THR A 169 -24.54 -7.64 -13.01
N GLU A 170 -25.01 -6.69 -13.81
CA GLU A 170 -24.51 -5.30 -13.81
C GLU A 170 -24.73 -4.62 -12.46
N GLU A 171 -25.81 -4.98 -11.75
CA GLU A 171 -26.10 -4.44 -10.43
C GLU A 171 -25.05 -4.90 -9.41
N GLU A 172 -24.69 -6.19 -9.39
CA GLU A 172 -23.60 -6.69 -8.54
C GLU A 172 -22.28 -5.97 -8.81
N ARG A 173 -21.96 -5.72 -10.09
CA ARG A 173 -20.76 -4.99 -10.48
C ARG A 173 -20.78 -3.55 -9.95
N ARG A 174 -21.92 -2.86 -10.06
CA ARG A 174 -22.12 -1.51 -9.54
C ARG A 174 -21.98 -1.48 -8.02
N ASN A 175 -22.66 -2.39 -7.33
CA ASN A 175 -22.60 -2.47 -5.87
C ASN A 175 -21.16 -2.73 -5.38
N CYS A 176 -20.41 -3.57 -6.09
CA CYS A 176 -18.97 -3.78 -5.79
C CYS A 176 -18.15 -2.52 -6.01
N PHE A 177 -18.41 -1.76 -7.08
CA PHE A 177 -17.74 -0.48 -7.32
C PHE A 177 -18.04 0.52 -6.21
N ASP A 178 -19.32 0.70 -5.87
CA ASP A 178 -19.75 1.62 -4.81
C ASP A 178 -19.15 1.26 -3.46
N TYR A 179 -19.13 -0.04 -3.12
CA TYR A 179 -18.43 -0.55 -1.94
C TYR A 179 -16.96 -0.10 -1.87
N LEU A 180 -16.21 -0.24 -2.96
CA LEU A 180 -14.81 0.16 -3.03
C LEU A 180 -14.62 1.69 -2.94
N GLN A 181 -15.66 2.47 -3.23
CA GLN A 181 -15.64 3.93 -3.19
C GLN A 181 -16.13 4.52 -1.86
N THR A 182 -16.63 3.70 -0.93
CA THR A 182 -17.02 4.16 0.41
C THR A 182 -15.86 4.84 1.16
N LYS A 183 -16.17 5.71 2.09
CA LYS A 183 -15.17 6.42 2.91
C LYS A 183 -14.30 5.43 3.68
N LEU A 184 -14.93 4.40 4.26
CA LEU A 184 -14.24 3.36 5.02
C LEU A 184 -13.23 2.58 4.14
N MET A 185 -13.66 2.14 2.95
CA MET A 185 -12.79 1.36 2.08
C MET A 185 -11.66 2.19 1.47
N ARG A 186 -11.90 3.46 1.15
CA ARG A 186 -10.84 4.40 0.74
C ARG A 186 -9.82 4.64 1.84
N TYR A 187 -10.27 4.77 3.09
CA TYR A 187 -9.37 4.85 4.24
C TYR A 187 -8.53 3.58 4.34
N TYR A 188 -9.19 2.41 4.34
CA TYR A 188 -8.52 1.12 4.43
C TYR A 188 -7.49 0.89 3.32
N ALA A 189 -7.81 1.26 2.08
CA ALA A 189 -6.91 1.16 0.94
C ALA A 189 -5.55 1.85 1.18
N LYS A 190 -5.57 3.04 1.80
CA LYS A 190 -4.36 3.78 2.16
C LYS A 190 -3.54 3.04 3.22
N GLN A 191 -4.20 2.36 4.15
CA GLN A 191 -3.53 1.63 5.24
C GLN A 191 -2.87 0.32 4.78
N ILE A 192 -3.47 -0.38 3.81
CA ILE A 192 -2.94 -1.63 3.26
C ILE A 192 -2.12 -1.44 1.99
N ARG A 193 -1.70 -0.22 1.73
CA ARG A 193 -0.86 0.13 0.59
C ARG A 193 0.54 -0.49 0.72
N GLN A 194 0.98 -1.13 -0.34
CA GLN A 194 2.36 -1.57 -0.52
C GLN A 194 2.96 -0.76 -1.66
N SER A 195 3.74 0.28 -1.34
CA SER A 195 4.20 1.25 -2.33
C SER A 195 3.02 1.92 -3.08
N ARG A 196 2.91 1.78 -4.40
CA ARG A 196 1.81 2.31 -5.22
C ARG A 196 0.56 1.42 -5.27
N ARG A 197 0.68 0.16 -4.84
CA ARG A 197 -0.37 -0.85 -5.00
C ARG A 197 -1.04 -1.15 -3.68
N VAL A 198 -2.29 -1.54 -3.74
CA VAL A 198 -3.03 -2.09 -2.61
C VAL A 198 -2.92 -3.62 -2.63
N ALA A 199 -2.79 -4.20 -1.46
CA ALA A 199 -2.71 -5.65 -1.35
C ALA A 199 -4.13 -6.28 -1.36
N TRP A 200 -4.61 -6.63 -2.53
CA TRP A 200 -5.98 -7.17 -2.77
C TRP A 200 -6.31 -8.41 -1.95
N LYS A 201 -5.32 -9.20 -1.54
CA LYS A 201 -5.50 -10.37 -0.64
C LYS A 201 -6.03 -10.01 0.77
N TYR A 202 -6.04 -8.73 1.12
CA TYR A 202 -6.58 -8.25 2.39
C TYR A 202 -7.88 -7.46 2.20
N VAL A 203 -8.40 -7.35 0.99
CA VAL A 203 -9.67 -6.69 0.71
C VAL A 203 -10.79 -7.72 0.77
N PRO A 204 -11.74 -7.59 1.72
CA PRO A 204 -12.81 -8.56 1.89
C PRO A 204 -13.81 -8.52 0.73
N VAL A 205 -14.21 -9.69 0.28
CA VAL A 205 -15.35 -9.87 -0.63
C VAL A 205 -16.61 -9.92 0.21
N LEU A 206 -17.59 -9.11 -0.17
CA LEU A 206 -18.91 -9.08 0.45
C LEU A 206 -19.97 -9.60 -0.52
N ASP A 207 -21.20 -9.72 -0.05
CA ASP A 207 -22.35 -10.02 -0.90
C ASP A 207 -22.79 -8.78 -1.67
N TRP A 208 -22.53 -8.77 -2.97
CA TRP A 208 -22.86 -7.65 -3.86
C TRP A 208 -24.26 -7.72 -4.47
N SER A 209 -25.08 -8.71 -4.10
CA SER A 209 -26.50 -8.69 -4.44
C SER A 209 -27.24 -7.53 -3.79
N LYS A 210 -26.61 -6.84 -2.83
CA LYS A 210 -27.09 -5.61 -2.18
C LYS A 210 -26.06 -4.50 -2.23
N HIS A 211 -26.52 -3.27 -2.14
CA HIS A 211 -25.68 -2.09 -1.93
C HIS A 211 -25.13 -2.06 -0.49
N TRP A 212 -23.90 -1.56 -0.31
CA TRP A 212 -23.25 -1.37 0.98
C TRP A 212 -22.94 0.11 1.18
N SER A 213 -23.63 0.76 2.11
CA SER A 213 -23.31 2.11 2.56
C SER A 213 -22.14 2.11 3.56
N ASP A 214 -21.62 3.29 3.89
CA ASP A 214 -20.62 3.42 4.95
C ASP A 214 -21.18 2.96 6.29
N GLU A 215 -22.45 3.26 6.60
CA GLU A 215 -23.14 2.87 7.83
C GLU A 215 -23.29 1.35 7.95
N ASP A 216 -23.65 0.67 6.84
CA ASP A 216 -23.70 -0.79 6.78
C ASP A 216 -22.32 -1.40 7.07
N LEU A 217 -21.26 -0.79 6.51
CA LEU A 217 -19.89 -1.26 6.67
C LEU A 217 -19.36 -1.00 8.08
N TYR A 218 -19.69 0.15 8.69
CA TYR A 218 -19.31 0.41 10.09
C TYR A 218 -19.92 -0.64 11.01
N THR A 219 -21.20 -0.94 10.82
CA THR A 219 -21.90 -1.98 11.57
C THR A 219 -21.28 -3.36 11.32
N TYR A 220 -21.07 -3.71 10.07
CA TYR A 220 -20.52 -5.03 9.68
C TYR A 220 -19.13 -5.28 10.24
N PHE A 221 -18.25 -4.27 10.18
CA PHE A 221 -16.88 -4.38 10.68
C PHE A 221 -16.76 -4.07 12.18
N GLY A 222 -17.80 -3.58 12.83
CA GLY A 222 -17.81 -3.22 14.24
C GLY A 222 -16.97 -1.98 14.52
N ILE A 223 -17.05 -0.97 13.64
CA ILE A 223 -16.38 0.33 13.80
C ILE A 223 -17.17 1.17 14.79
N THR A 224 -16.49 1.72 15.80
CA THR A 224 -17.12 2.55 16.83
C THR A 224 -17.28 3.99 16.37
N GLU A 225 -18.13 4.77 17.07
CA GLU A 225 -18.31 6.20 16.77
C GLU A 225 -17.00 7.00 16.87
N ASP A 226 -16.16 6.72 17.86
CA ASP A 226 -14.86 7.37 17.99
C ASP A 226 -13.95 7.08 16.80
N GLU A 227 -13.97 5.84 16.31
CA GLU A 227 -13.23 5.44 15.12
C GLU A 227 -13.79 6.10 13.84
N ILE A 228 -15.12 6.21 13.71
CA ILE A 228 -15.77 6.90 12.58
C ILE A 228 -15.37 8.38 12.55
N ASN A 229 -15.32 9.02 13.70
CA ASN A 229 -14.91 10.41 13.82
C ASN A 229 -13.43 10.64 13.49
N SER A 230 -12.61 9.59 13.55
CA SER A 230 -11.17 9.63 13.18
C SER A 230 -10.89 9.37 11.70
N LEU A 231 -11.86 8.91 10.91
CA LEU A 231 -11.75 8.68 9.47
C LEU A 231 -11.72 10.03 8.71
#